data_08025c419d9a1aa1a056c7d4afb5a7c1
#
_entry.id   08025c419d9a1aa1a056c7d4afb5a7c1
#
_cell.length_a   1.000
_cell.length_b   1.000
_cell.length_c   1.000
_cell.angle_alpha   90.00
_cell.angle_beta   90.00
_cell.angle_gamma   90.00
#
_symmetry.space_group_name_H-M   'P 1'
#
loop_
_entity.id
_entity.type
_entity.pdbx_description
1 polymer ?
#
loop_
_entity_poly.entity_id
_entity_poly.type
_entity_poly.pdbx_seq_one_letter_code
_entity_poly.pdbx_strand_id
1 'polypeptide(L)'
;MATDLDLVVLGGGCAGLSLALRLAEDRGLCRRVAVLESRQAYRHDRSWCFWRTGPHRYERLVKRSWSHLALRSAARAVQVDCTSTPYQFLEAGAFYDHALQALAASAAVRLQTGVTVLEPPRSVPGGWRIETSAGGLTVRRSSTPARLARRSAVMRCCGSRFLARRWFAMARSSTPAGSI
;
A
#
# COMPACT_ATOMS: atom_id res chain seq x y z
N MET A 1 -0.85 -25.39 -5.47
CA MET A 1 -2.01 -24.90 -6.23
C MET A 1 -1.72 -23.46 -6.68
N ALA A 2 -1.66 -23.24 -8.00
CA ALA A 2 -1.46 -21.90 -8.53
C ALA A 2 -2.73 -21.06 -8.28
N THR A 3 -2.67 -20.16 -7.32
CA THR A 3 -3.80 -19.27 -7.03
C THR A 3 -3.75 -18.16 -8.05
N ASP A 4 -4.76 -18.08 -8.91
CA ASP A 4 -4.91 -17.00 -9.89
C ASP A 4 -5.22 -15.69 -9.16
N LEU A 5 -4.18 -14.90 -8.87
CA LEU A 5 -4.30 -13.60 -8.23
C LEU A 5 -4.37 -12.49 -9.29
N ASP A 6 -5.23 -11.50 -9.04
CA ASP A 6 -5.32 -10.30 -9.89
C ASP A 6 -4.26 -9.27 -9.48
N LEU A 7 -3.94 -9.22 -8.17
CA LEU A 7 -2.99 -8.27 -7.61
C LEU A 7 -2.27 -8.86 -6.40
N VAL A 8 -1.00 -8.57 -6.28
CA VAL A 8 -0.23 -8.82 -5.06
C VAL A 8 0.36 -7.51 -4.54
N VAL A 9 0.14 -7.25 -3.27
CA VAL A 9 0.73 -6.12 -2.53
C VAL A 9 1.87 -6.66 -1.68
N LEU A 10 3.08 -6.16 -1.90
CA LEU A 10 4.26 -6.55 -1.15
C LEU A 10 4.49 -5.59 0.01
N GLY A 11 4.30 -6.10 1.22
CA GLY A 11 4.40 -5.39 2.48
C GLY A 11 3.05 -4.94 3.04
N GLY A 12 2.72 -5.43 4.22
CA GLY A 12 1.52 -5.10 5.01
C GLY A 12 1.74 -3.93 5.98
N GLY A 13 2.56 -2.94 5.63
CA GLY A 13 2.69 -1.69 6.39
C GLY A 13 1.51 -0.75 6.19
N CYS A 14 1.62 0.50 6.67
CA CYS A 14 0.56 1.51 6.55
C CYS A 14 0.06 1.66 5.10
N ALA A 15 0.96 1.81 4.15
CA ALA A 15 0.60 2.00 2.74
C ALA A 15 -0.05 0.75 2.14
N GLY A 16 0.51 -0.45 2.40
CA GLY A 16 -0.02 -1.71 1.88
C GLY A 16 -1.39 -2.04 2.43
N LEU A 17 -1.58 -1.90 3.74
CA LEU A 17 -2.88 -2.10 4.36
C LEU A 17 -3.91 -1.04 3.94
N SER A 18 -3.49 0.23 3.80
CA SER A 18 -4.39 1.29 3.30
C SER A 18 -4.87 1.01 1.88
N LEU A 19 -3.98 0.50 1.01
CA LEU A 19 -4.37 0.05 -0.32
C LEU A 19 -5.30 -1.15 -0.26
N ALA A 20 -4.97 -2.15 0.57
CA ALA A 20 -5.78 -3.35 0.76
C ALA A 20 -7.21 -3.04 1.21
N LEU A 21 -7.37 -2.10 2.16
CA LEU A 21 -8.68 -1.63 2.60
C LEU A 21 -9.50 -1.02 1.47
N ARG A 22 -8.88 -0.19 0.63
CA ARG A 22 -9.57 0.40 -0.53
C ARG A 22 -9.99 -0.66 -1.55
N LEU A 23 -9.14 -1.64 -1.79
CA LEU A 23 -9.44 -2.76 -2.70
C LEU A 23 -10.54 -3.68 -2.15
N ALA A 24 -10.61 -3.84 -0.82
CA ALA A 24 -11.67 -4.61 -0.17
C ALA A 24 -13.05 -3.94 -0.30
N GLU A 25 -13.09 -2.61 -0.34
CA GLU A 25 -14.32 -1.82 -0.52
C GLU A 25 -14.76 -1.76 -1.98
N ASP A 26 -13.81 -1.65 -2.91
CA ASP A 26 -14.08 -1.53 -4.35
C ASP A 26 -14.11 -2.91 -5.02
N ARG A 27 -15.29 -3.52 -5.02
CA ARG A 27 -15.52 -4.86 -5.60
C ARG A 27 -15.32 -4.92 -7.12
N GLY A 28 -15.22 -3.77 -7.79
CA GLY A 28 -15.06 -3.70 -9.24
C GLY A 28 -13.62 -3.77 -9.73
N LEU A 29 -12.65 -3.42 -8.88
CA LEU A 29 -11.25 -3.28 -9.28
C LEU A 29 -10.48 -4.61 -9.34
N CYS A 30 -10.56 -5.41 -8.29
CA CYS A 30 -9.86 -6.69 -8.18
C CYS A 30 -10.67 -7.66 -7.34
N ARG A 31 -10.75 -8.92 -7.77
CA ARG A 31 -11.51 -9.95 -7.07
C ARG A 31 -10.65 -10.83 -6.16
N ARG A 32 -9.35 -10.96 -6.48
CA ARG A 32 -8.42 -11.83 -5.77
C ARG A 32 -7.11 -11.10 -5.52
N VAL A 33 -7.01 -10.52 -4.34
CA VAL A 33 -5.85 -9.73 -3.91
C VAL A 33 -5.14 -10.45 -2.77
N ALA A 34 -3.83 -10.59 -2.84
CA ALA A 34 -3.00 -11.02 -1.72
C ALA A 34 -2.14 -9.86 -1.23
N VAL A 35 -2.06 -9.70 0.09
CA VAL A 35 -1.07 -8.83 0.75
C VAL A 35 -0.08 -9.75 1.44
N LEU A 36 1.19 -9.66 1.06
CA LEU A 36 2.27 -10.46 1.65
C LEU A 36 3.03 -9.62 2.66
N GLU A 37 3.09 -10.09 3.90
CA GLU A 37 3.80 -9.42 4.99
C GLU A 37 4.76 -10.39 5.67
N SER A 38 6.03 -9.99 5.81
CA SER A 38 7.06 -10.84 6.42
C SER A 38 6.91 -11.00 7.93
N ARG A 39 6.32 -10.02 8.62
CA ARG A 39 6.03 -10.13 10.05
C ARG A 39 5.00 -11.22 10.31
N GLN A 40 5.21 -12.01 11.34
CA GLN A 40 4.23 -13.02 11.75
C GLN A 40 3.03 -12.39 12.47
N ALA A 41 3.25 -11.32 13.21
CA ALA A 41 2.21 -10.61 13.94
C ALA A 41 2.44 -9.10 13.89
N TYR A 42 1.36 -8.35 13.96
CA TYR A 42 1.40 -6.90 14.12
C TYR A 42 1.54 -6.55 15.60
N ARG A 43 2.35 -5.53 15.90
CA ARG A 43 2.61 -5.03 17.24
C ARG A 43 2.50 -3.51 17.23
N HIS A 44 2.37 -2.90 18.42
CA HIS A 44 2.42 -1.45 18.61
C HIS A 44 3.88 -0.94 18.50
N ASP A 45 4.51 -1.18 17.35
CA ASP A 45 5.95 -0.99 17.13
C ASP A 45 6.32 0.35 16.50
N ARG A 46 5.32 1.15 16.13
CA ARG A 46 5.52 2.45 15.47
C ARG A 46 4.33 3.38 15.61
N SER A 47 4.53 4.60 15.14
CA SER A 47 3.50 5.61 15.03
C SER A 47 3.68 6.37 13.72
N TRP A 48 2.61 6.99 13.28
CA TRP A 48 2.63 7.86 12.11
C TRP A 48 2.15 9.24 12.48
N CYS A 49 2.92 10.23 12.03
CA CYS A 49 2.56 11.62 12.16
C CYS A 49 2.48 12.23 10.76
N PHE A 50 1.47 13.05 10.53
CA PHE A 50 1.24 13.66 9.23
C PHE A 50 0.45 14.97 9.37
N TRP A 51 0.56 15.82 8.35
CA TRP A 51 -0.23 17.01 8.24
C TRP A 51 -1.60 16.70 7.65
N ARG A 52 -2.67 17.10 8.34
CA ARG A 52 -4.04 16.92 7.86
C ARG A 52 -4.36 18.00 6.84
N THR A 53 -4.26 17.68 5.57
CA THR A 53 -4.58 18.58 4.46
C THR A 53 -6.07 18.60 4.08
N GLY A 54 -6.87 17.74 4.69
CA GLY A 54 -8.31 17.61 4.45
C GLY A 54 -8.90 16.45 5.24
N PRO A 55 -10.21 16.18 5.14
CA PRO A 55 -10.83 15.03 5.75
C PRO A 55 -10.22 13.72 5.23
N HIS A 56 -10.04 12.75 6.12
CA HIS A 56 -9.52 11.44 5.74
C HIS A 56 -10.21 10.30 6.50
N ARG A 57 -10.17 9.10 5.93
CA ARG A 57 -10.88 7.93 6.43
C ARG A 57 -10.45 7.43 7.82
N TYR A 58 -9.28 7.86 8.30
CA TYR A 58 -8.71 7.43 9.58
C TYR A 58 -8.89 8.45 10.70
N GLU A 59 -9.75 9.46 10.56
CA GLU A 59 -9.94 10.50 11.58
C GLU A 59 -10.30 9.92 12.95
N ARG A 60 -11.11 8.87 12.97
CA ARG A 60 -11.51 8.19 14.22
C ARG A 60 -10.37 7.46 14.94
N LEU A 61 -9.27 7.20 14.23
CA LEU A 61 -8.09 6.52 14.77
C LEU A 61 -7.01 7.52 15.21
N VAL A 62 -7.20 8.80 14.93
CA VAL A 62 -6.26 9.86 15.33
C VAL A 62 -6.28 10.00 16.85
N LYS A 63 -5.15 9.77 17.48
CA LYS A 63 -5.01 9.87 18.95
C LYS A 63 -4.77 11.30 19.41
N ARG A 64 -4.05 12.08 18.61
CA ARG A 64 -3.72 13.49 18.91
C ARG A 64 -3.71 14.32 17.65
N SER A 65 -4.10 15.57 17.79
CA SER A 65 -4.06 16.58 16.74
C SER A 65 -3.59 17.89 17.37
N TRP A 66 -2.58 18.51 16.77
CA TRP A 66 -1.99 19.76 17.24
C TRP A 66 -2.15 20.85 16.20
N SER A 67 -2.69 21.98 16.63
CA SER A 67 -2.79 23.20 15.81
C SER A 67 -1.55 24.08 15.92
N HIS A 68 -0.70 23.83 16.93
CA HIS A 68 0.53 24.59 17.16
C HIS A 68 1.67 23.63 17.50
N LEU A 69 2.84 23.87 16.94
CA LEU A 69 4.05 23.10 17.19
C LEU A 69 5.20 24.04 17.56
N ALA A 70 6.07 23.58 18.45
CA ALA A 70 7.33 24.22 18.72
C ALA A 70 8.49 23.33 18.24
N LEU A 71 9.28 23.81 17.32
CA LEU A 71 10.49 23.16 16.84
C LEU A 71 11.70 23.85 17.49
N ARG A 72 12.53 23.07 18.17
CA ARG A 72 13.72 23.59 18.87
C ARG A 72 14.97 22.84 18.42
N SER A 73 16.02 23.62 18.20
CA SER A 73 17.38 23.13 18.03
C SER A 73 18.29 23.84 19.05
N ALA A 74 19.57 23.47 19.12
CA ALA A 74 20.53 24.15 19.99
C ALA A 74 20.67 25.68 19.68
N ALA A 75 20.49 26.05 18.41
CA ALA A 75 20.68 27.42 17.94
C ALA A 75 19.37 28.23 17.76
N ARG A 76 18.21 27.54 17.68
CA ARG A 76 16.96 28.21 17.29
C ARG A 76 15.72 27.51 17.82
N ALA A 77 14.71 28.29 18.17
CA ALA A 77 13.35 27.82 18.45
C ALA A 77 12.37 28.52 17.48
N VAL A 78 11.45 27.77 16.91
CA VAL A 78 10.41 28.27 16.02
C VAL A 78 9.07 27.73 16.47
N GLN A 79 8.07 28.60 16.57
CA GLN A 79 6.68 28.19 16.72
C GLN A 79 6.01 28.19 15.35
N VAL A 80 5.21 27.15 15.10
CA VAL A 80 4.49 26.96 13.85
C VAL A 80 3.00 26.89 14.17
N ASP A 81 2.24 27.81 13.60
CA ASP A 81 0.78 27.74 13.56
C ASP A 81 0.37 26.80 12.43
N CYS A 82 -0.28 25.71 12.74
CA CYS A 82 -0.78 24.74 11.79
C CYS A 82 -2.30 24.51 11.96
N THR A 83 -3.02 25.52 12.40
CA THR A 83 -4.48 25.46 12.60
C THR A 83 -5.22 25.06 11.32
N SER A 84 -4.81 25.55 10.16
CA SER A 84 -5.39 25.20 8.87
C SER A 84 -5.04 23.77 8.40
N THR A 85 -3.88 23.26 8.82
CA THR A 85 -3.37 21.92 8.49
C THR A 85 -2.79 21.27 9.74
N PRO A 86 -3.64 20.84 10.69
CA PRO A 86 -3.18 20.29 11.96
C PRO A 86 -2.23 19.11 11.79
N TYR A 87 -1.23 19.03 12.66
CA TYR A 87 -0.34 17.87 12.72
C TYR A 87 -0.99 16.77 13.55
N GLN A 88 -1.16 15.61 12.96
CA GLN A 88 -1.88 14.50 13.56
C GLN A 88 -0.96 13.33 13.89
N PHE A 89 -1.31 12.63 14.96
CA PHE A 89 -0.63 11.43 15.44
C PHE A 89 -1.59 10.25 15.46
N LEU A 90 -1.15 9.15 14.86
CA LEU A 90 -1.88 7.90 14.78
C LEU A 90 -0.97 6.75 15.22
N GLU A 91 -1.44 5.96 16.19
CA GLU A 91 -0.73 4.77 16.65
C GLU A 91 -0.91 3.60 15.69
N ALA A 92 0.17 2.89 15.44
CA ALA A 92 0.16 1.74 14.54
C ALA A 92 -0.83 0.66 14.99
N GLY A 93 -0.93 0.40 16.30
CA GLY A 93 -1.83 -0.60 16.83
C GLY A 93 -3.29 -0.33 16.44
N ALA A 94 -3.79 0.87 16.70
CA ALA A 94 -5.16 1.24 16.37
C ALA A 94 -5.46 1.09 14.86
N PHE A 95 -4.48 1.45 14.03
CA PHE A 95 -4.60 1.27 12.58
C PHE A 95 -4.56 -0.21 12.18
N TYR A 96 -3.65 -0.99 12.76
CA TYR A 96 -3.55 -2.42 12.46
C TYR A 96 -4.82 -3.16 12.86
N ASP A 97 -5.35 -2.92 14.06
CA ASP A 97 -6.58 -3.56 14.53
C ASP A 97 -7.75 -3.26 13.59
N HIS A 98 -7.90 -1.98 13.22
CA HIS A 98 -8.91 -1.56 12.23
C HIS A 98 -8.73 -2.28 10.89
N ALA A 99 -7.50 -2.31 10.36
CA ALA A 99 -7.23 -2.92 9.07
C ALA A 99 -7.43 -4.43 9.09
N LEU A 100 -6.95 -5.12 10.13
CA LEU A 100 -7.10 -6.57 10.27
C LEU A 100 -8.56 -6.98 10.38
N GLN A 101 -9.35 -6.27 11.19
CA GLN A 101 -10.77 -6.50 11.34
C GLN A 101 -11.52 -6.34 10.00
N ALA A 102 -11.25 -5.24 9.29
CA ALA A 102 -11.91 -4.97 8.01
C ALA A 102 -11.50 -5.99 6.91
N LEU A 103 -10.23 -6.38 6.87
CA LEU A 103 -9.74 -7.36 5.89
C LEU A 103 -10.21 -8.78 6.21
N ALA A 104 -10.38 -9.16 7.48
CA ALA A 104 -10.94 -10.45 7.87
C ALA A 104 -12.37 -10.66 7.33
N ALA A 105 -13.13 -9.57 7.17
CA ALA A 105 -14.47 -9.61 6.58
C ALA A 105 -14.48 -9.59 5.04
N SER A 106 -13.32 -9.43 4.40
CA SER A 106 -13.23 -9.34 2.94
C SER A 106 -13.07 -10.69 2.27
N ALA A 107 -13.92 -10.99 1.30
CA ALA A 107 -13.74 -12.16 0.43
C ALA A 107 -12.70 -11.91 -0.71
N ALA A 108 -12.42 -10.65 -1.03
CA ALA A 108 -11.59 -10.26 -2.17
C ALA A 108 -10.10 -10.11 -1.81
N VAL A 109 -9.79 -9.74 -0.56
CA VAL A 109 -8.42 -9.46 -0.13
C VAL A 109 -8.00 -10.43 0.96
N ARG A 110 -6.87 -11.09 0.77
CA ARG A 110 -6.26 -11.98 1.76
C ARG A 110 -4.93 -11.40 2.25
N LEU A 111 -4.81 -11.19 3.55
CA LEU A 111 -3.55 -10.86 4.19
C LEU A 111 -2.84 -12.15 4.61
N GLN A 112 -1.59 -12.30 4.20
CA GLN A 112 -0.72 -13.41 4.56
C GLN A 112 0.47 -12.86 5.34
N THR A 113 0.51 -13.14 6.65
CA THR A 113 1.62 -12.81 7.54
C THR A 113 2.64 -13.93 7.60
N GLY A 114 3.89 -13.62 7.97
CA GLY A 114 4.99 -14.58 8.00
C GLY A 114 5.50 -15.01 6.63
N VAL A 115 5.10 -14.32 5.56
CA VAL A 115 5.50 -14.63 4.19
C VAL A 115 6.54 -13.64 3.70
N THR A 116 7.77 -14.12 3.50
CA THR A 116 8.88 -13.31 2.98
C THR A 116 9.02 -13.50 1.48
N VAL A 117 9.13 -12.41 0.74
CA VAL A 117 9.50 -12.44 -0.68
C VAL A 117 10.99 -12.63 -0.79
N LEU A 118 11.41 -13.72 -1.44
CA LEU A 118 12.81 -14.15 -1.48
C LEU A 118 13.61 -13.42 -2.58
N GLU A 119 12.96 -13.12 -3.69
CA GLU A 119 13.57 -12.46 -4.85
C GLU A 119 12.67 -11.37 -5.41
N PRO A 120 13.22 -10.41 -6.16
CA PRO A 120 12.40 -9.46 -6.90
C PRO A 120 11.42 -10.17 -7.83
N PRO A 121 10.16 -9.71 -7.94
CA PRO A 121 9.20 -10.28 -8.87
C PRO A 121 9.73 -10.29 -10.30
N ARG A 122 9.54 -11.41 -11.01
CA ARG A 122 9.98 -11.59 -12.39
C ARG A 122 8.80 -11.57 -13.34
N SER A 123 8.94 -10.87 -14.46
CA SER A 123 7.95 -10.92 -15.54
C SER A 123 8.03 -12.28 -16.24
N VAL A 124 6.86 -12.91 -16.44
CA VAL A 124 6.72 -14.18 -17.16
C VAL A 124 5.61 -14.04 -18.19
N PRO A 125 5.53 -14.93 -19.19
CA PRO A 125 4.41 -14.93 -20.12
C PRO A 125 3.06 -15.00 -19.37
N GLY A 126 2.20 -14.01 -19.62
CA GLY A 126 0.88 -13.92 -18.98
C GLY A 126 0.85 -13.28 -17.57
N GLY A 127 1.97 -12.78 -17.03
CA GLY A 127 1.93 -12.12 -15.72
C GLY A 127 3.27 -11.92 -15.01
N TRP A 128 3.25 -12.16 -13.69
CA TRP A 128 4.40 -12.04 -12.81
C TRP A 128 4.57 -13.28 -11.95
N ARG A 129 5.79 -13.70 -11.74
CA ARG A 129 6.19 -14.74 -10.80
C ARG A 129 6.84 -14.12 -9.58
N ILE A 130 6.43 -14.56 -8.39
CA ILE A 130 6.94 -14.11 -7.09
C ILE A 130 7.35 -15.34 -6.30
N GLU A 131 8.62 -15.44 -5.93
CA GLU A 131 9.11 -16.50 -5.05
C GLU A 131 9.04 -16.04 -3.60
N THR A 132 8.42 -16.87 -2.75
CA THR A 132 8.21 -16.56 -1.34
C THR A 132 8.62 -17.74 -0.45
N SER A 133 8.78 -17.48 0.84
CA SER A 133 9.04 -18.51 1.86
C SER A 133 7.91 -19.54 1.98
N ALA A 134 6.70 -19.21 1.49
CA ALA A 134 5.54 -20.11 1.47
C ALA A 134 5.31 -20.78 0.09
N GLY A 135 6.28 -20.66 -0.83
CA GLY A 135 6.20 -21.17 -2.20
C GLY A 135 6.01 -20.06 -3.24
N GLY A 136 6.05 -20.47 -4.51
CA GLY A 136 5.91 -19.53 -5.62
C GLY A 136 4.47 -19.14 -5.91
N LEU A 137 4.25 -17.86 -6.18
CA LEU A 137 2.96 -17.29 -6.59
C LEU A 137 3.02 -16.78 -8.01
N THR A 138 1.91 -16.92 -8.74
CA THR A 138 1.76 -16.31 -10.07
C THR A 138 0.61 -15.32 -10.04
N VAL A 139 0.88 -14.10 -10.52
CA VAL A 139 -0.12 -13.05 -10.68
C VAL A 139 -0.40 -12.96 -12.18
N ARG A 140 -1.59 -13.30 -12.60
CA ARG A 140 -1.96 -13.29 -14.01
C ARG A 140 -2.24 -11.88 -14.51
N ARG A 141 -1.84 -11.60 -15.75
CA ARG A 141 -2.25 -10.39 -16.45
C ARG A 141 -3.69 -10.59 -16.91
N SER A 142 -4.62 -9.77 -16.40
CA SER A 142 -6.02 -9.82 -16.84
C SER A 142 -6.12 -9.58 -18.33
N SER A 143 -6.77 -10.50 -19.06
CA SER A 143 -7.06 -10.38 -20.51
C SER A 143 -8.37 -9.63 -20.78
N THR A 144 -9.07 -9.14 -19.77
CA THR A 144 -10.38 -8.48 -19.93
C THR A 144 -10.21 -7.05 -20.44
N PRO A 145 -10.80 -6.66 -21.58
CA PRO A 145 -10.54 -5.39 -22.25
C PRO A 145 -11.25 -4.17 -21.66
N ALA A 146 -11.97 -4.28 -20.56
CA ALA A 146 -12.74 -3.20 -19.97
C ALA A 146 -11.97 -2.45 -18.89
N ARG A 147 -11.57 -1.23 -19.17
CA ARG A 147 -11.06 -0.14 -18.28
C ARG A 147 -9.91 -0.42 -17.29
N LEU A 148 -9.62 -1.67 -16.93
CA LEU A 148 -8.57 -2.09 -16.00
C LEU A 148 -7.47 -2.96 -16.61
N ALA A 149 -7.51 -3.24 -17.90
CA ALA A 149 -6.59 -4.11 -18.63
C ALA A 149 -5.11 -3.69 -18.64
N ARG A 150 -4.72 -2.68 -17.87
CA ARG A 150 -3.34 -2.17 -17.81
C ARG A 150 -2.62 -2.45 -16.48
N ARG A 151 -3.21 -3.19 -15.53
CA ARG A 151 -2.63 -3.24 -14.18
C ARG A 151 -2.72 -4.60 -13.51
N SER A 152 -2.03 -5.60 -14.07
CA SER A 152 -1.46 -6.59 -13.16
C SER A 152 -0.30 -5.89 -12.46
N ALA A 153 -0.47 -5.48 -11.23
CA ALA A 153 0.55 -4.70 -10.55
C ALA A 153 1.06 -5.46 -9.33
N VAL A 154 2.36 -5.68 -9.32
CA VAL A 154 3.06 -5.96 -8.08
C VAL A 154 3.40 -4.60 -7.48
N MET A 155 2.73 -4.23 -6.40
CA MET A 155 2.99 -2.97 -5.72
C MET A 155 3.83 -3.21 -4.49
N ARG A 156 5.04 -2.65 -4.46
CA ARG A 156 5.93 -2.71 -3.31
C ARG A 156 5.67 -1.50 -2.42
N CYS A 157 5.11 -1.73 -1.25
CA CYS A 157 4.99 -0.72 -0.21
C CYS A 157 6.19 -0.81 0.73
N CYS A 158 7.19 0.04 0.53
CA CYS A 158 8.38 0.08 1.37
C CYS A 158 8.06 0.77 2.70
N GLY A 159 8.25 0.06 3.81
CA GLY A 159 8.22 0.64 5.16
C GLY A 159 9.44 1.52 5.41
N SER A 160 9.21 2.71 5.94
CA SER A 160 10.14 3.60 6.64
C SER A 160 11.43 4.04 5.97
N ARG A 161 11.40 4.48 4.71
CA ARG A 161 12.21 5.60 4.20
C ARG A 161 11.49 6.17 2.99
N PHE A 162 11.15 7.44 3.04
CA PHE A 162 10.63 8.20 1.90
C PHE A 162 11.69 8.24 0.78
N LEU A 163 11.70 7.20 -0.03
CA LEU A 163 12.26 7.20 -1.36
C LEU A 163 11.17 6.59 -2.24
N ALA A 164 10.18 7.41 -2.58
CA ALA A 164 9.30 7.15 -3.70
C ALA A 164 10.15 7.12 -4.98
N ARG A 165 10.92 6.07 -5.20
CA ARG A 165 11.43 5.78 -6.53
C ARG A 165 10.26 5.30 -7.36
N ARG A 166 9.84 6.17 -8.27
CA ARG A 166 8.94 5.91 -9.37
C ARG A 166 9.30 4.59 -10.05
N TRP A 167 8.54 3.56 -9.77
CA TRP A 167 8.42 2.41 -10.66
C TRP A 167 7.08 2.49 -11.37
N PHE A 168 6.87 3.59 -12.09
CA PHE A 168 5.96 3.58 -13.23
C PHE A 168 6.76 3.03 -14.41
N ALA A 169 6.54 1.76 -14.77
CA ALA A 169 6.95 1.28 -16.07
C ALA A 169 6.13 2.07 -17.11
N MET A 170 6.75 3.10 -17.70
CA MET A 170 6.26 3.80 -18.87
C MET A 170 6.21 2.79 -20.01
N ALA A 171 5.02 2.25 -20.30
CA ALA A 171 4.72 1.83 -21.66
C ALA A 171 4.48 3.11 -22.47
N ARG A 172 5.53 3.68 -23.03
CA ARG A 172 5.40 4.67 -24.12
C ARG A 172 4.90 3.91 -25.32
N SER A 173 3.68 4.22 -25.74
CA SER A 173 3.20 3.91 -27.08
C SER A 173 4.05 4.70 -28.08
N SER A 174 4.91 4.02 -28.82
CA SER A 174 5.45 4.52 -30.07
C SER A 174 4.33 4.54 -31.08
N THR A 175 3.79 5.72 -31.35
CA THR A 175 2.97 5.98 -32.54
C THR A 175 3.96 6.19 -33.71
N PRO A 176 3.88 5.45 -34.82
CA PRO A 176 4.69 5.78 -35.97
C PRO A 176 4.14 7.05 -36.62
N ALA A 177 5.02 8.01 -36.85
CA ALA A 177 4.74 9.18 -37.65
C ALA A 177 4.44 8.69 -39.10
N GLY A 178 3.17 8.86 -39.51
CA GLY A 178 2.78 8.74 -40.88
C GLY A 178 3.20 9.99 -41.66
N SER A 179 3.91 9.77 -42.72
CA SER A 179 4.24 10.75 -43.79
C SER A 179 2.97 11.36 -44.39
N ILE A 180 2.94 12.62 -44.55
CA ILE A 180 2.80 13.37 -45.85
C ILE A 180 3.22 14.80 -45.56
#